data_8ca6bc1e2a412e2d5ae28348a1624e37
#
_entry.id   8ca6bc1e2a412e2d5ae28348a1624e37
#
_cell.length_a   1.000
_cell.length_b   1.000
_cell.length_c   1.000
_cell.angle_alpha   90.00
_cell.angle_beta   90.00
_cell.angle_gamma   90.00
#
_symmetry.space_group_name_H-M   'P 1'
#
loop_
_entity.id
_entity.type
_entity.pdbx_description
1 polymer ?
#
loop_
_entity_poly.entity_id
_entity_poly.type
_entity_poly.pdbx_seq_one_letter_code
_entity_poly.pdbx_strand_id
1 'polypeptide(L)'
;MTYNDVLARELSTDVRVLIRDYFKSREDEQQFPRELLYQFIERFDIFSLLLDSQDSVLRTEFLTFIRLISKDFPAFSAVLLTQACYGIYPILRYGSQEQKASYVEPLVRGEILAGLGFSEGKLMDSLEVIATTARKTETGWSLTGKKSIVSNCRYTDILLILAKVQEADGEDGYGVFIVDTIRPGVTFGDDIAKPGLQGLPVNSVTFDQVILPEDSLLGLTLNGETQLNDIIKKLQLGLSAISIGISEGAFEKGLAFVKVKRGFGKRLIDATVYQHQFADLYTKLCAAEAYFASCKDRMEEDSLFVSQIKLYTTKVAIEISEEIIRLIGPLQTLDDIPIDRYLKDAKTVEIYGKSGDSIRKRIAAQWIKE
;
A
#
# COMPACT_ATOMS: atom_id res chain seq x y z
N MET A 1 2.52 -6.46 -31.79
CA MET A 1 2.10 -6.95 -30.45
C MET A 1 3.21 -7.87 -29.98
N THR A 2 3.95 -7.50 -28.96
CA THR A 2 5.04 -8.33 -28.44
C THR A 2 4.47 -9.50 -27.61
N TYR A 3 5.28 -10.55 -27.39
CA TYR A 3 4.91 -11.66 -26.50
C TYR A 3 4.48 -11.16 -25.11
N ASN A 4 5.15 -10.13 -24.60
CA ASN A 4 4.83 -9.48 -23.34
C ASN A 4 3.46 -8.78 -23.34
N ASP A 5 3.01 -8.22 -24.47
CA ASP A 5 1.70 -7.59 -24.61
C ASP A 5 0.55 -8.61 -24.53
N VAL A 6 0.77 -9.82 -25.07
CA VAL A 6 -0.20 -10.91 -25.02
C VAL A 6 -0.31 -11.45 -23.60
N LEU A 7 0.83 -11.73 -22.98
CA LEU A 7 0.89 -12.22 -21.59
C LEU A 7 0.24 -11.23 -20.60
N ALA A 8 0.52 -9.93 -20.77
CA ALA A 8 -0.09 -8.89 -19.95
C ALA A 8 -1.63 -8.80 -20.11
N ARG A 9 -2.15 -9.09 -21.32
CA ARG A 9 -3.59 -9.12 -21.59
C ARG A 9 -4.26 -10.34 -20.98
N GLU A 10 -3.66 -11.53 -21.11
CA GLU A 10 -4.17 -12.75 -20.49
C GLU A 10 -4.19 -12.62 -18.97
N LEU A 11 -3.10 -12.16 -18.38
CA LEU A 11 -2.99 -11.87 -16.96
C LEU A 11 -4.06 -10.86 -16.49
N SER A 12 -4.26 -9.78 -17.25
CA SER A 12 -5.30 -8.77 -16.94
C SER A 12 -6.70 -9.38 -16.96
N THR A 13 -6.97 -10.29 -17.87
CA THR A 13 -8.27 -10.97 -17.97
C THR A 13 -8.50 -11.88 -16.77
N ASP A 14 -7.51 -12.70 -16.41
CA ASP A 14 -7.58 -13.61 -15.28
C ASP A 14 -7.75 -12.90 -13.94
N VAL A 15 -6.99 -11.83 -13.71
CA VAL A 15 -7.11 -10.98 -12.53
C VAL A 15 -8.50 -10.38 -12.41
N ARG A 16 -9.05 -9.82 -13.50
CA ARG A 16 -10.40 -9.24 -13.51
C ARG A 16 -11.51 -10.26 -13.28
N VAL A 17 -11.36 -11.47 -13.82
CA VAL A 17 -12.31 -12.56 -13.58
C VAL A 17 -12.38 -12.91 -12.11
N LEU A 18 -11.22 -13.13 -11.47
CA LEU A 18 -11.17 -13.44 -10.03
C LEU A 18 -11.78 -12.34 -9.16
N ILE A 19 -11.44 -11.07 -9.43
CA ILE A 19 -11.98 -9.93 -8.68
C ILE A 19 -13.50 -9.83 -8.87
N ARG A 20 -13.99 -9.96 -10.09
CA ARG A 20 -15.44 -9.91 -10.39
C ARG A 20 -16.20 -11.03 -9.71
N ASP A 21 -15.65 -12.26 -9.74
CA ASP A 21 -16.31 -13.42 -9.14
C ASP A 21 -16.32 -13.31 -7.61
N TYR A 22 -15.26 -12.73 -7.02
CA TYR A 22 -15.21 -12.39 -5.61
C TYR A 22 -16.34 -11.42 -5.21
N PHE A 23 -16.54 -10.32 -5.96
CA PHE A 23 -17.61 -9.37 -5.67
C PHE A 23 -19.02 -9.96 -5.83
N LYS A 24 -19.22 -10.87 -6.76
CA LYS A 24 -20.51 -11.55 -6.93
C LYS A 24 -20.90 -12.45 -5.77
N SER A 25 -19.91 -12.99 -5.06
CA SER A 25 -20.11 -13.92 -3.94
C SER A 25 -20.26 -13.23 -2.59
N ARG A 26 -20.10 -11.90 -2.51
CA ARG A 26 -20.07 -11.17 -1.23
C ARG A 26 -21.09 -10.05 -1.15
N GLU A 27 -21.71 -9.96 0.05
CA GLU A 27 -22.65 -8.88 0.41
C GLU A 27 -21.94 -7.67 1.03
N ASP A 28 -20.71 -7.84 1.59
CA ASP A 28 -19.99 -6.78 2.30
C ASP A 28 -18.54 -6.60 1.78
N GLU A 29 -18.31 -5.48 1.10
CA GLU A 29 -16.99 -5.08 0.59
C GLU A 29 -16.03 -4.60 1.69
N GLN A 30 -16.49 -4.38 2.92
CA GLN A 30 -15.67 -3.85 4.01
C GLN A 30 -14.81 -4.91 4.68
N GLN A 31 -15.16 -6.19 4.51
CA GLN A 31 -14.43 -7.30 5.12
C GLN A 31 -13.07 -7.52 4.46
N PHE A 32 -12.10 -7.95 5.28
CA PHE A 32 -10.77 -8.35 4.80
C PHE A 32 -10.88 -9.48 3.76
N PRO A 33 -10.30 -9.32 2.55
CA PRO A 33 -10.50 -10.24 1.43
C PRO A 33 -9.60 -11.49 1.52
N ARG A 34 -9.72 -12.26 2.61
CA ARG A 34 -8.85 -13.42 2.91
C ARG A 34 -8.88 -14.49 1.83
N GLU A 35 -10.06 -14.85 1.36
CA GLU A 35 -10.21 -15.90 0.32
C GLU A 35 -9.56 -15.49 -1.00
N LEU A 36 -9.77 -14.21 -1.39
CA LEU A 36 -9.15 -13.68 -2.59
C LEU A 36 -7.61 -13.65 -2.47
N LEU A 37 -7.10 -13.32 -1.27
CA LEU A 37 -5.67 -13.35 -0.99
C LEU A 37 -5.08 -14.74 -1.24
N TYR A 38 -5.70 -15.79 -0.70
CA TYR A 38 -5.23 -17.16 -0.92
C TYR A 38 -5.33 -17.60 -2.38
N GLN A 39 -6.42 -17.25 -3.08
CA GLN A 39 -6.55 -17.53 -4.52
C GLN A 39 -5.44 -16.87 -5.35
N PHE A 40 -5.02 -15.64 -4.99
CA PHE A 40 -3.93 -14.96 -5.67
C PHE A 40 -2.56 -15.58 -5.37
N ILE A 41 -2.33 -16.00 -4.13
CA ILE A 41 -1.10 -16.73 -3.75
C ILE A 41 -1.04 -18.06 -4.51
N GLU A 42 -2.09 -18.86 -4.48
CA GLU A 42 -2.13 -20.17 -5.10
C GLU A 42 -2.00 -20.13 -6.63
N ARG A 43 -2.71 -19.18 -7.27
CA ARG A 43 -2.77 -19.11 -8.74
C ARG A 43 -1.59 -18.40 -9.38
N PHE A 44 -1.09 -17.34 -8.74
CA PHE A 44 -0.08 -16.47 -9.32
C PHE A 44 1.26 -16.50 -8.60
N ASP A 45 1.35 -17.17 -7.47
CA ASP A 45 2.56 -17.19 -6.62
C ASP A 45 3.15 -15.78 -6.41
N ILE A 46 2.22 -14.82 -6.16
CA ILE A 46 2.48 -13.38 -6.29
C ILE A 46 3.61 -12.88 -5.38
N PHE A 47 3.81 -13.50 -4.21
CA PHE A 47 4.85 -13.09 -3.28
C PHE A 47 6.21 -13.73 -3.54
N SER A 48 6.28 -14.86 -4.25
CA SER A 48 7.57 -15.42 -4.70
C SER A 48 8.30 -14.48 -5.68
N LEU A 49 7.56 -13.59 -6.36
CA LEU A 49 8.14 -12.51 -7.15
C LEU A 49 9.07 -11.58 -6.36
N LEU A 50 8.99 -11.58 -5.02
CA LEU A 50 9.82 -10.74 -4.16
C LEU A 50 11.14 -11.42 -3.76
N LEU A 51 11.25 -12.75 -3.88
CA LEU A 51 12.40 -13.52 -3.40
C LEU A 51 13.64 -13.37 -4.26
N ASP A 52 13.47 -13.26 -5.59
CA ASP A 52 14.58 -13.19 -6.56
C ASP A 52 15.20 -11.80 -6.68
N SER A 53 14.75 -10.82 -5.91
CA SER A 53 15.28 -9.46 -5.98
C SER A 53 16.64 -9.40 -5.29
N GLN A 54 17.73 -9.55 -6.05
CA GLN A 54 19.06 -9.13 -5.61
C GLN A 54 19.12 -7.61 -5.38
N ASP A 55 18.15 -6.88 -5.98
CA ASP A 55 18.03 -5.43 -5.88
C ASP A 55 16.97 -5.02 -4.86
N SER A 56 17.22 -3.90 -4.23
CA SER A 56 16.41 -3.28 -3.17
C SER A 56 15.00 -2.81 -3.63
N VAL A 57 14.52 -3.18 -4.81
CA VAL A 57 13.28 -2.68 -5.44
C VAL A 57 12.20 -3.74 -5.47
N LEU A 58 10.94 -3.35 -5.18
CA LEU A 58 9.79 -4.17 -5.52
C LEU A 58 9.82 -4.46 -7.03
N ARG A 59 9.74 -5.73 -7.42
CA ARG A 59 9.84 -6.13 -8.83
C ARG A 59 8.76 -5.50 -9.68
N THR A 60 9.10 -5.25 -10.92
CA THR A 60 8.17 -4.68 -11.91
C THR A 60 6.94 -5.56 -12.10
N GLU A 61 7.13 -6.88 -12.05
CA GLU A 61 6.07 -7.86 -12.18
C GLU A 61 5.07 -7.72 -11.04
N PHE A 62 5.54 -7.65 -9.79
CA PHE A 62 4.68 -7.42 -8.63
C PHE A 62 3.94 -6.08 -8.72
N LEU A 63 4.62 -5.00 -9.08
CA LEU A 63 4.00 -3.68 -9.26
C LEU A 63 2.98 -3.67 -10.41
N THR A 64 3.18 -4.50 -11.44
CA THR A 64 2.22 -4.69 -12.52
C THR A 64 0.94 -5.36 -12.00
N PHE A 65 1.05 -6.40 -11.17
CA PHE A 65 -0.12 -6.99 -10.49
C PHE A 65 -0.86 -5.95 -9.65
N ILE A 66 -0.14 -5.21 -8.80
CA ILE A 66 -0.72 -4.14 -7.96
C ILE A 66 -1.50 -3.14 -8.82
N ARG A 67 -0.94 -2.67 -9.94
CA ARG A 67 -1.59 -1.77 -10.88
C ARG A 67 -2.85 -2.38 -11.50
N LEU A 68 -2.78 -3.62 -12.02
CA LEU A 68 -3.88 -4.31 -12.67
C LEU A 68 -5.07 -4.53 -11.72
N ILE A 69 -4.80 -5.01 -10.51
CA ILE A 69 -5.81 -5.21 -9.47
C ILE A 69 -6.49 -3.90 -9.10
N SER A 70 -5.70 -2.81 -9.02
CA SER A 70 -6.19 -1.49 -8.61
C SER A 70 -7.14 -0.83 -9.61
N LYS A 71 -7.26 -1.34 -10.82
CA LYS A 71 -8.29 -0.90 -11.77
C LYS A 71 -9.70 -1.19 -11.27
N ASP A 72 -9.87 -2.28 -10.54
CA ASP A 72 -11.17 -2.75 -10.09
C ASP A 72 -11.26 -2.89 -8.57
N PHE A 73 -10.14 -3.18 -7.86
CA PHE A 73 -10.11 -3.36 -6.40
C PHE A 73 -8.85 -2.80 -5.72
N PRO A 74 -8.70 -1.47 -5.60
CA PRO A 74 -7.54 -0.83 -4.97
C PRO A 74 -7.27 -1.28 -3.54
N ALA A 75 -8.32 -1.56 -2.75
CA ALA A 75 -8.17 -2.04 -1.38
C ALA A 75 -7.45 -3.39 -1.30
N PHE A 76 -7.74 -4.31 -2.23
CA PHE A 76 -7.04 -5.60 -2.28
C PHE A 76 -5.57 -5.44 -2.67
N SER A 77 -5.28 -4.54 -3.61
CA SER A 77 -3.89 -4.16 -3.92
C SER A 77 -3.14 -3.66 -2.68
N ALA A 78 -3.82 -2.86 -1.84
CA ALA A 78 -3.23 -2.37 -0.59
C ALA A 78 -3.02 -3.51 0.43
N VAL A 79 -3.89 -4.52 0.49
CA VAL A 79 -3.69 -5.73 1.31
C VAL A 79 -2.44 -6.50 0.85
N LEU A 80 -2.28 -6.74 -0.45
CA LEU A 80 -1.08 -7.38 -1.01
C LEU A 80 0.18 -6.57 -0.71
N LEU A 81 0.08 -5.25 -0.85
CA LEU A 81 1.19 -4.34 -0.60
C LEU A 81 1.60 -4.31 0.89
N THR A 82 0.65 -4.42 1.83
CA THR A 82 0.99 -4.52 3.25
C THR A 82 1.74 -5.82 3.55
N GLN A 83 1.31 -6.96 3.04
CA GLN A 83 2.04 -8.22 3.21
C GLN A 83 3.46 -8.14 2.64
N ALA A 84 3.59 -7.59 1.43
CA ALA A 84 4.88 -7.43 0.77
C ALA A 84 5.82 -6.47 1.51
N CYS A 85 5.35 -5.26 1.83
CA CYS A 85 6.18 -4.19 2.39
C CYS A 85 6.34 -4.23 3.92
N TYR A 86 5.35 -4.80 4.64
CA TYR A 86 5.36 -4.80 6.11
C TYR A 86 5.79 -6.14 6.70
N GLY A 87 5.79 -7.21 5.93
CA GLY A 87 6.23 -8.53 6.36
C GLY A 87 7.43 -9.04 5.58
N ILE A 88 7.22 -9.39 4.32
CA ILE A 88 8.23 -10.09 3.50
C ILE A 88 9.48 -9.24 3.32
N TYR A 89 9.35 -8.03 2.80
CA TYR A 89 10.49 -7.17 2.48
C TYR A 89 11.37 -6.85 3.69
N PRO A 90 10.84 -6.38 4.85
CA PRO A 90 11.67 -6.05 5.99
C PRO A 90 12.45 -7.24 6.53
N ILE A 91 11.81 -8.41 6.64
CA ILE A 91 12.45 -9.61 7.16
C ILE A 91 13.48 -10.13 6.16
N LEU A 92 13.16 -10.16 4.88
CA LEU A 92 14.10 -10.58 3.82
C LEU A 92 15.33 -9.66 3.76
N ARG A 93 15.15 -8.35 3.93
CA ARG A 93 16.21 -7.35 3.82
C ARG A 93 17.06 -7.23 5.08
N TYR A 94 16.41 -7.19 6.24
CA TYR A 94 17.02 -6.83 7.51
C TYR A 94 17.07 -7.96 8.53
N GLY A 95 16.26 -8.99 8.39
CA GLY A 95 16.21 -10.11 9.35
C GLY A 95 17.53 -10.83 9.52
N SER A 96 17.78 -11.36 10.72
CA SER A 96 18.87 -12.33 10.95
C SER A 96 18.64 -13.61 10.12
N GLN A 97 19.62 -14.49 10.04
CA GLN A 97 19.46 -15.75 9.31
C GLN A 97 18.34 -16.60 9.90
N GLU A 98 18.24 -16.61 11.23
CA GLU A 98 17.19 -17.34 11.97
C GLU A 98 15.82 -16.74 11.72
N GLN A 99 15.69 -15.39 11.74
CA GLN A 99 14.46 -14.70 11.43
C GLN A 99 14.02 -14.96 9.98
N LYS A 100 14.95 -14.91 9.02
CA LYS A 100 14.65 -15.25 7.62
C LYS A 100 14.18 -16.69 7.46
N ALA A 101 14.87 -17.63 8.10
CA ALA A 101 14.50 -19.06 8.05
C ALA A 101 13.12 -19.32 8.66
N SER A 102 12.75 -18.59 9.72
CA SER A 102 11.49 -18.77 10.43
C SER A 102 10.30 -18.13 9.74
N TYR A 103 10.47 -16.98 9.08
CA TYR A 103 9.35 -16.16 8.64
C TYR A 103 9.20 -16.00 7.13
N VAL A 104 10.28 -16.05 6.32
CA VAL A 104 10.17 -15.68 4.89
C VAL A 104 9.24 -16.62 4.13
N GLU A 105 9.45 -17.94 4.24
CA GLU A 105 8.63 -18.91 3.51
C GLU A 105 7.15 -18.90 3.97
N PRO A 106 6.82 -18.92 5.28
CA PRO A 106 5.43 -18.77 5.74
C PRO A 106 4.74 -17.47 5.31
N LEU A 107 5.46 -16.35 5.28
CA LEU A 107 4.94 -15.08 4.81
C LEU A 107 4.63 -15.09 3.30
N VAL A 108 5.52 -15.68 2.50
CA VAL A 108 5.34 -15.80 1.04
C VAL A 108 4.16 -16.70 0.71
N ARG A 109 3.96 -17.78 1.46
CA ARG A 109 2.82 -18.70 1.31
C ARG A 109 1.52 -18.17 1.91
N GLY A 110 1.55 -17.03 2.61
CA GLY A 110 0.39 -16.48 3.30
C GLY A 110 -0.07 -17.28 4.52
N GLU A 111 0.76 -18.21 5.00
CA GLU A 111 0.53 -18.96 6.24
C GLU A 111 0.65 -18.03 7.46
N ILE A 112 1.50 -17.00 7.37
CA ILE A 112 1.65 -15.89 8.31
C ILE A 112 1.32 -14.60 7.58
N LEU A 113 0.45 -13.78 8.16
CA LEU A 113 0.17 -12.43 7.71
C LEU A 113 0.85 -11.41 8.62
N ALA A 114 1.40 -10.35 8.02
CA ALA A 114 2.15 -9.34 8.74
C ALA A 114 1.60 -7.93 8.58
N GLY A 115 1.81 -7.10 9.61
CA GLY A 115 1.52 -5.68 9.61
C GLY A 115 2.68 -4.85 10.14
N LEU A 116 2.62 -3.53 9.99
CA LEU A 116 3.61 -2.59 10.51
C LEU A 116 2.94 -1.51 11.34
N GLY A 117 3.36 -1.37 12.59
CA GLY A 117 2.93 -0.31 13.50
C GLY A 117 4.04 0.71 13.73
N PHE A 118 3.87 1.92 13.17
CA PHE A 118 4.79 3.03 13.41
C PHE A 118 4.04 4.31 13.85
N SER A 119 2.83 4.56 13.38
CA SER A 119 2.07 5.78 13.63
C SER A 119 1.41 5.81 15.00
N GLU A 120 1.54 6.95 15.74
CA GLU A 120 0.99 7.17 17.08
C GLU A 120 0.00 8.34 17.14
N GLY A 121 -0.67 8.65 16.03
CA GLY A 121 -1.74 9.65 15.96
C GLY A 121 -1.27 11.10 15.86
N LYS A 122 0.03 11.36 15.90
CA LYS A 122 0.63 12.67 15.59
C LYS A 122 1.22 12.64 14.20
N LEU A 123 1.31 13.80 13.54
CA LEU A 123 2.04 13.92 12.27
C LEU A 123 3.48 13.45 12.51
N MET A 124 3.82 12.30 11.92
CA MET A 124 5.16 11.69 12.06
C MET A 124 6.13 12.33 11.06
N ASP A 125 6.46 13.58 11.27
CA ASP A 125 7.53 14.28 10.55
C ASP A 125 8.92 13.96 11.15
N SER A 126 8.97 13.51 12.43
CA SER A 126 10.18 13.10 13.18
C SER A 126 9.90 11.84 14.02
N LEU A 127 10.93 11.02 14.25
CA LEU A 127 10.87 9.87 15.16
C LEU A 127 10.81 10.27 16.63
N GLU A 128 11.22 11.50 16.97
CA GLU A 128 11.19 12.01 18.35
C GLU A 128 9.81 11.97 19.00
N VAL A 129 8.74 11.96 18.20
CA VAL A 129 7.35 11.88 18.67
C VAL A 129 6.92 10.47 19.08
N ILE A 130 7.76 9.45 18.87
CA ILE A 130 7.46 8.05 19.21
C ILE A 130 7.50 7.89 20.73
N ALA A 131 6.36 7.49 21.29
CA ALA A 131 6.19 7.23 22.71
C ALA A 131 6.22 5.73 23.07
N THR A 132 6.00 4.82 22.08
CA THR A 132 6.16 3.38 22.30
C THR A 132 7.61 3.06 22.64
N THR A 133 7.83 2.38 23.76
CA THR A 133 9.15 2.04 24.28
C THR A 133 9.36 0.53 24.37
N ALA A 134 10.58 0.10 24.12
CA ALA A 134 11.07 -1.24 24.39
C ALA A 134 12.21 -1.14 25.40
N ARG A 135 12.03 -1.76 26.57
CA ARG A 135 13.04 -1.79 27.64
C ARG A 135 13.72 -3.15 27.66
N LYS A 136 15.04 -3.16 27.75
CA LYS A 136 15.81 -4.40 27.91
C LYS A 136 15.47 -5.05 29.25
N THR A 137 15.30 -6.37 29.26
CA THR A 137 15.07 -7.21 30.44
C THR A 137 16.15 -8.33 30.48
N GLU A 138 16.17 -9.13 31.53
CA GLU A 138 17.12 -10.25 31.64
C GLU A 138 16.94 -11.29 30.53
N THR A 139 15.71 -11.44 29.99
CA THR A 139 15.35 -12.50 29.02
C THR A 139 14.94 -11.99 27.65
N GLY A 140 15.10 -10.69 27.41
CA GLY A 140 14.67 -10.06 26.13
C GLY A 140 14.22 -8.63 26.30
N TRP A 141 12.97 -8.33 25.97
CA TRP A 141 12.42 -6.96 25.93
C TRP A 141 11.03 -6.90 26.57
N SER A 142 10.70 -5.72 27.10
CA SER A 142 9.34 -5.37 27.51
C SER A 142 8.85 -4.20 26.67
N LEU A 143 7.84 -4.45 25.81
CA LEU A 143 7.27 -3.46 24.90
C LEU A 143 6.02 -2.83 25.51
N THR A 144 5.98 -1.49 25.55
CA THR A 144 4.84 -0.72 26.08
C THR A 144 4.54 0.47 25.18
N GLY A 145 3.28 0.68 24.83
CA GLY A 145 2.85 1.83 24.03
C GLY A 145 1.59 1.56 23.21
N LYS A 146 1.32 2.48 22.26
CA LYS A 146 0.14 2.38 21.40
C LYS A 146 0.46 2.86 20.00
N LYS A 147 0.08 2.07 19.00
CA LYS A 147 0.05 2.49 17.59
C LYS A 147 -1.39 2.81 17.19
N SER A 148 -1.61 3.99 16.66
CA SER A 148 -2.97 4.52 16.44
C SER A 148 -3.57 4.10 15.12
N ILE A 149 -2.74 3.82 14.10
CA ILE A 149 -3.17 3.51 12.73
C ILE A 149 -2.32 2.37 12.21
N VAL A 150 -2.87 1.15 12.23
CA VAL A 150 -2.18 -0.06 11.76
C VAL A 150 -3.09 -0.82 10.80
N SER A 151 -2.67 -0.91 9.55
CA SER A 151 -3.42 -1.62 8.51
C SER A 151 -3.40 -3.13 8.76
N ASN A 152 -4.55 -3.78 8.56
CA ASN A 152 -4.77 -5.23 8.67
C ASN A 152 -4.48 -5.83 10.07
N CYS A 153 -4.16 -5.07 11.11
CA CYS A 153 -3.56 -5.61 12.32
C CYS A 153 -4.39 -6.70 13.02
N ARG A 154 -5.73 -6.68 12.93
CA ARG A 154 -6.58 -7.76 13.47
C ARG A 154 -6.52 -9.07 12.68
N TYR A 155 -6.01 -9.02 11.47
CA TYR A 155 -5.92 -10.16 10.55
C TYR A 155 -4.49 -10.65 10.36
N THR A 156 -3.53 -10.06 11.08
CA THR A 156 -2.11 -10.42 11.03
C THR A 156 -1.73 -11.31 12.21
N ASP A 157 -0.78 -12.21 11.97
CA ASP A 157 -0.21 -13.10 12.97
C ASP A 157 0.98 -12.43 13.67
N ILE A 158 1.72 -11.59 12.92
CA ILE A 158 2.83 -10.82 13.46
C ILE A 158 2.70 -9.33 13.11
N LEU A 159 3.21 -8.48 13.99
CA LEU A 159 3.37 -7.05 13.78
C LEU A 159 4.83 -6.65 13.91
N LEU A 160 5.34 -5.90 12.93
CA LEU A 160 6.60 -5.19 13.05
C LEU A 160 6.33 -3.85 13.72
N ILE A 161 6.89 -3.63 14.92
CA ILE A 161 6.59 -2.46 15.75
C ILE A 161 7.84 -1.61 15.94
N LEU A 162 7.78 -0.36 15.47
CA LEU A 162 8.81 0.63 15.74
C LEU A 162 8.68 1.13 17.16
N ALA A 163 9.74 1.03 17.95
CA ALA A 163 9.79 1.51 19.32
C ALA A 163 11.11 2.25 19.61
N LYS A 164 11.04 3.20 20.55
CA LYS A 164 12.22 3.78 21.16
C LYS A 164 12.80 2.76 22.14
N VAL A 165 14.06 2.45 22.01
CA VAL A 165 14.77 1.54 22.90
C VAL A 165 15.37 2.35 24.04
N GLN A 166 15.19 1.84 25.27
CA GLN A 166 15.78 2.37 26.49
C GLN A 166 16.64 1.28 27.12
N GLU A 167 17.95 1.41 27.02
CA GLU A 167 18.91 0.55 27.69
C GLU A 167 19.35 1.21 29.00
N ALA A 168 19.60 0.40 30.03
CA ALA A 168 19.99 0.90 31.35
C ALA A 168 21.34 1.62 31.35
N ASP A 169 22.25 1.16 30.50
CA ASP A 169 23.67 1.65 30.38
C ASP A 169 24.09 1.92 28.92
N GLY A 170 23.13 2.00 27.96
CA GLY A 170 23.36 2.13 26.53
C GLY A 170 22.85 3.42 25.90
N GLU A 171 23.16 3.62 24.64
CA GLU A 171 22.62 4.74 23.86
C GLU A 171 21.14 4.49 23.52
N ASP A 172 20.29 5.50 23.73
CA ASP A 172 18.92 5.52 23.28
C ASP A 172 18.88 5.38 21.75
N GLY A 173 18.04 4.50 21.23
CA GLY A 173 17.92 4.26 19.78
C GLY A 173 16.49 3.89 19.40
N TYR A 174 16.32 3.51 18.13
CA TYR A 174 15.06 2.99 17.62
C TYR A 174 15.25 1.58 17.08
N GLY A 175 14.36 0.67 17.45
CA GLY A 175 14.33 -0.70 16.95
C GLY A 175 12.97 -1.03 16.34
N VAL A 176 12.95 -1.96 15.37
CA VAL A 176 11.76 -2.59 14.89
C VAL A 176 11.66 -3.97 15.51
N PHE A 177 10.56 -4.28 16.17
CA PHE A 177 10.35 -5.53 16.89
C PHE A 177 9.32 -6.40 16.18
N ILE A 178 9.60 -7.67 16.00
CA ILE A 178 8.65 -8.69 15.53
C ILE A 178 7.82 -9.14 16.74
N VAL A 179 6.52 -8.88 16.69
CA VAL A 179 5.59 -9.13 17.81
C VAL A 179 4.48 -10.07 17.35
N ASP A 180 4.37 -11.25 17.94
CA ASP A 180 3.21 -12.13 17.72
C ASP A 180 1.96 -11.47 18.28
N THR A 181 0.89 -11.43 17.50
CA THR A 181 -0.34 -10.72 17.89
C THR A 181 -1.12 -11.39 19.01
N ILE A 182 -0.87 -12.68 19.26
CA ILE A 182 -1.51 -13.45 20.31
C ILE A 182 -0.82 -13.33 21.69
N ARG A 183 0.28 -12.56 21.79
CA ARG A 183 1.00 -12.41 23.07
C ARG A 183 0.14 -11.69 24.11
N PRO A 184 0.22 -12.10 25.38
CA PRO A 184 -0.41 -11.36 26.47
C PRO A 184 0.01 -9.88 26.46
N GLY A 185 -0.95 -8.97 26.66
CA GLY A 185 -0.72 -7.53 26.65
C GLY A 185 -0.90 -6.87 25.27
N VAL A 186 -1.08 -7.64 24.18
CA VAL A 186 -1.46 -7.10 22.87
C VAL A 186 -2.98 -6.98 22.79
N THR A 187 -3.49 -5.76 22.54
CA THR A 187 -4.92 -5.52 22.39
C THR A 187 -5.21 -4.61 21.21
N PHE A 188 -6.29 -4.94 20.47
CA PHE A 188 -6.71 -4.18 19.29
C PHE A 188 -7.88 -3.26 19.62
N GLY A 189 -7.82 -2.03 19.12
CA GLY A 189 -8.93 -1.10 19.16
C GLY A 189 -9.97 -1.37 18.09
N ASP A 190 -11.04 -0.57 18.04
CA ASP A 190 -12.10 -0.68 17.05
C ASP A 190 -11.63 -0.30 15.64
N ASP A 191 -12.42 -0.69 14.65
CA ASP A 191 -12.17 -0.35 13.26
C ASP A 191 -12.27 1.16 13.03
N ILE A 192 -11.26 1.71 12.36
CA ILE A 192 -11.22 3.14 12.03
C ILE A 192 -11.94 3.33 10.70
N ALA A 193 -13.05 4.09 10.74
CA ALA A 193 -13.78 4.46 9.55
C ALA A 193 -12.92 5.30 8.60
N LYS A 194 -12.91 4.97 7.32
CA LYS A 194 -12.19 5.68 6.28
C LYS A 194 -13.03 5.79 5.01
N PRO A 195 -12.84 6.82 4.18
CA PRO A 195 -13.70 7.05 3.02
C PRO A 195 -13.49 6.03 1.89
N GLY A 196 -12.29 5.53 1.70
CA GLY A 196 -11.92 4.58 0.64
C GLY A 196 -11.11 3.40 1.14
N LEU A 197 -10.61 2.59 0.20
CA LEU A 197 -9.92 1.32 0.45
C LEU A 197 -10.74 0.39 1.37
N GLN A 198 -12.03 0.28 1.10
CA GLN A 198 -12.89 -0.68 1.79
C GLN A 198 -12.38 -2.10 1.53
N GLY A 199 -12.26 -2.92 2.59
CA GLY A 199 -11.56 -4.20 2.52
C GLY A 199 -10.09 -4.16 3.00
N LEU A 200 -9.54 -2.96 3.28
CA LEU A 200 -8.28 -2.80 4.03
C LEU A 200 -8.63 -2.32 5.45
N PRO A 201 -8.86 -3.19 6.43
CA PRO A 201 -9.19 -2.77 7.79
C PRO A 201 -8.02 -2.05 8.44
N VAL A 202 -8.34 -1.06 9.28
CA VAL A 202 -7.36 -0.26 10.03
C VAL A 202 -7.80 -0.15 11.46
N ASN A 203 -6.92 -0.45 12.40
CA ASN A 203 -7.21 -0.41 13.84
C ASN A 203 -6.05 0.23 14.60
N SER A 204 -6.28 0.60 15.85
CA SER A 204 -5.19 0.83 16.79
C SER A 204 -4.75 -0.48 17.44
N VAL A 205 -3.53 -0.52 17.93
CA VAL A 205 -3.00 -1.62 18.75
C VAL A 205 -2.27 -1.05 19.95
N THR A 206 -2.53 -1.64 21.12
CA THR A 206 -1.89 -1.28 22.40
C THR A 206 -1.06 -2.44 22.90
N PHE A 207 0.11 -2.11 23.43
CA PHE A 207 1.07 -3.03 24.03
C PHE A 207 1.18 -2.66 25.54
N ASP A 208 0.76 -3.56 26.40
CA ASP A 208 0.86 -3.41 27.84
C ASP A 208 1.91 -4.38 28.40
N GLN A 209 3.14 -3.90 28.57
CA GLN A 209 4.29 -4.68 29.06
C GLN A 209 4.46 -6.02 28.36
N VAL A 210 4.31 -6.05 27.03
CA VAL A 210 4.43 -7.26 26.24
C VAL A 210 5.87 -7.79 26.30
N ILE A 211 6.04 -8.98 26.83
CA ILE A 211 7.35 -9.63 26.94
C ILE A 211 7.72 -10.27 25.62
N LEU A 212 8.87 -9.87 25.08
CA LEU A 212 9.42 -10.35 23.82
C LEU A 212 10.79 -11.01 24.05
N PRO A 213 11.09 -12.11 23.38
CA PRO A 213 12.42 -12.69 23.42
C PRO A 213 13.46 -11.76 22.79
N GLU A 214 14.73 -12.05 23.02
CA GLU A 214 15.84 -11.20 22.59
C GLU A 214 15.91 -11.08 21.06
N ASP A 215 15.63 -12.15 20.37
CA ASP A 215 15.60 -12.28 18.91
C ASP A 215 14.38 -11.63 18.23
N SER A 216 13.49 -10.99 18.99
CA SER A 216 12.38 -10.21 18.42
C SER A 216 12.84 -8.90 17.77
N LEU A 217 14.02 -8.38 18.09
CA LEU A 217 14.57 -7.19 17.45
C LEU A 217 14.98 -7.54 16.00
N LEU A 218 14.41 -6.86 15.02
CA LEU A 218 14.64 -7.13 13.60
C LEU A 218 16.11 -6.93 13.22
N GLY A 219 16.75 -8.01 12.81
CA GLY A 219 18.18 -8.04 12.47
C GLY A 219 19.11 -7.87 13.66
N LEU A 220 18.59 -7.94 14.88
CA LEU A 220 19.34 -7.80 16.15
C LEU A 220 20.10 -6.46 16.24
N THR A 221 19.59 -5.40 15.60
CA THR A 221 20.26 -4.09 15.52
C THR A 221 19.30 -2.93 15.79
N LEU A 222 19.78 -1.88 16.46
CA LEU A 222 19.05 -0.63 16.72
C LEU A 222 19.11 0.31 15.50
N ASN A 223 18.55 -0.13 14.39
CA ASN A 223 18.59 0.58 13.11
C ASN A 223 17.16 0.94 12.59
N GLY A 224 16.22 1.11 13.52
CA GLY A 224 14.80 1.25 13.22
C GLY A 224 14.46 2.45 12.34
N GLU A 225 15.21 3.54 12.42
CA GLU A 225 14.99 4.70 11.55
C GLU A 225 15.30 4.38 10.07
N THR A 226 16.43 3.80 9.79
CA THR A 226 16.83 3.39 8.44
C THR A 226 15.88 2.35 7.89
N GLN A 227 15.54 1.34 8.70
CA GLN A 227 14.58 0.29 8.34
C GLN A 227 13.21 0.88 7.98
N LEU A 228 12.66 1.76 8.82
CA LEU A 228 11.36 2.40 8.56
C LEU A 228 11.38 3.25 7.29
N ASN A 229 12.41 4.10 7.13
CA ASN A 229 12.50 4.98 5.97
C ASN A 229 12.56 4.18 4.65
N ASP A 230 13.26 3.06 4.64
CA ASP A 230 13.33 2.19 3.48
C ASP A 230 12.00 1.46 3.23
N ILE A 231 11.37 0.91 4.26
CA ILE A 231 10.03 0.30 4.16
C ILE A 231 9.01 1.30 3.57
N ILE A 232 8.99 2.53 4.09
CA ILE A 232 8.07 3.58 3.61
C ILE A 232 8.37 3.94 2.15
N LYS A 233 9.64 3.96 1.74
CA LYS A 233 10.01 4.19 0.33
C LYS A 233 9.45 3.11 -0.60
N LYS A 234 9.53 1.82 -0.20
CA LYS A 234 8.92 0.70 -0.96
C LYS A 234 7.40 0.81 -1.00
N LEU A 235 6.79 1.09 0.14
CA LEU A 235 5.35 1.32 0.22
C LEU A 235 4.90 2.44 -0.74
N GLN A 236 5.59 3.58 -0.76
CA GLN A 236 5.26 4.71 -1.64
C GLN A 236 5.32 4.34 -3.12
N LEU A 237 6.26 3.49 -3.51
CA LEU A 237 6.34 2.97 -4.88
C LEU A 237 5.10 2.13 -5.22
N GLY A 238 4.70 1.20 -4.34
CA GLY A 238 3.49 0.41 -4.51
C GLY A 238 2.21 1.26 -4.52
N LEU A 239 2.12 2.29 -3.66
CA LEU A 239 1.01 3.25 -3.65
C LEU A 239 0.93 4.06 -4.96
N SER A 240 2.06 4.32 -5.59
CA SER A 240 2.11 4.94 -6.92
C SER A 240 1.51 4.02 -7.99
N ALA A 241 1.80 2.72 -7.93
CA ALA A 241 1.20 1.72 -8.82
C ALA A 241 -0.32 1.61 -8.59
N ILE A 242 -0.78 1.62 -7.33
CA ILE A 242 -2.22 1.68 -6.98
C ILE A 242 -2.88 2.92 -7.60
N SER A 243 -2.25 4.08 -7.47
CA SER A 243 -2.78 5.34 -7.99
C SER A 243 -2.93 5.34 -9.51
N ILE A 244 -1.96 4.76 -10.24
CA ILE A 244 -2.05 4.58 -11.69
C ILE A 244 -3.21 3.63 -12.03
N GLY A 245 -3.34 2.49 -11.33
CA GLY A 245 -4.44 1.56 -11.54
C GLY A 245 -5.82 2.21 -11.30
N ILE A 246 -5.97 3.00 -10.23
CA ILE A 246 -7.18 3.81 -9.97
C ILE A 246 -7.47 4.75 -11.14
N SER A 247 -6.44 5.45 -11.64
CA SER A 247 -6.56 6.38 -12.76
C SER A 247 -7.04 5.68 -14.03
N GLU A 248 -6.45 4.52 -14.35
CA GLU A 248 -6.83 3.69 -15.49
C GLU A 248 -8.26 3.15 -15.35
N GLY A 249 -8.61 2.60 -14.18
CA GLY A 249 -9.95 2.07 -13.91
C GLY A 249 -11.03 3.14 -14.07
N ALA A 250 -10.83 4.32 -13.47
CA ALA A 250 -11.73 5.45 -13.59
C ALA A 250 -11.86 5.92 -15.05
N PHE A 251 -10.74 6.06 -15.75
CA PHE A 251 -10.70 6.47 -17.15
C PHE A 251 -11.42 5.46 -18.07
N GLU A 252 -11.09 4.16 -17.97
CA GLU A 252 -11.70 3.09 -18.77
C GLU A 252 -13.22 3.06 -18.56
N LYS A 253 -13.68 3.18 -17.29
CA LYS A 253 -15.10 3.19 -16.94
C LYS A 253 -15.80 4.43 -17.50
N GLY A 254 -15.21 5.60 -17.35
CA GLY A 254 -15.72 6.84 -17.93
C GLY A 254 -15.81 6.78 -19.44
N LEU A 255 -14.77 6.27 -20.11
CA LEU A 255 -14.73 6.13 -21.56
C LEU A 255 -15.79 5.13 -22.06
N ALA A 256 -15.98 4.01 -21.35
CA ALA A 256 -17.03 3.04 -21.67
C ALA A 256 -18.40 3.71 -21.60
N PHE A 257 -18.68 4.48 -20.55
CA PHE A 257 -19.96 5.17 -20.36
C PHE A 257 -20.27 6.16 -21.50
N VAL A 258 -19.31 7.00 -21.90
CA VAL A 258 -19.53 8.00 -22.95
C VAL A 258 -19.63 7.40 -24.37
N LYS A 259 -19.17 6.15 -24.56
CA LYS A 259 -19.30 5.39 -25.80
C LYS A 259 -20.65 4.69 -25.96
N VAL A 260 -21.46 4.58 -24.92
CA VAL A 260 -22.78 3.94 -25.01
C VAL A 260 -23.70 4.76 -25.93
N LYS A 261 -24.34 4.06 -26.88
CA LYS A 261 -25.38 4.66 -27.73
C LYS A 261 -26.62 5.01 -26.91
N ARG A 262 -27.08 6.24 -27.01
CA ARG A 262 -28.27 6.77 -26.35
C ARG A 262 -29.39 7.00 -27.37
N GLY A 263 -30.45 7.71 -26.97
CA GLY A 263 -31.55 8.06 -27.85
C GLY A 263 -31.08 8.65 -29.19
N PHE A 264 -31.70 8.25 -30.27
CA PHE A 264 -31.31 8.59 -31.65
C PHE A 264 -29.93 8.07 -32.09
N GLY A 265 -29.38 7.04 -31.41
CA GLY A 265 -28.11 6.42 -31.77
C GLY A 265 -26.84 7.25 -31.52
N LYS A 266 -26.96 8.44 -30.91
CA LYS A 266 -25.83 9.33 -30.59
C LYS A 266 -25.09 8.86 -29.32
N ARG A 267 -23.78 9.07 -29.30
CA ARG A 267 -22.90 8.82 -28.13
C ARG A 267 -22.41 10.17 -27.60
N LEU A 268 -22.13 10.26 -26.29
CA LEU A 268 -21.55 11.49 -25.72
C LEU A 268 -20.17 11.78 -26.31
N ILE A 269 -19.39 10.74 -26.59
CA ILE A 269 -18.04 10.89 -27.16
C ILE A 269 -18.04 11.47 -28.59
N ASP A 270 -19.18 11.49 -29.28
CA ASP A 270 -19.29 12.11 -30.61
C ASP A 270 -19.22 13.67 -30.53
N ALA A 271 -19.44 14.26 -29.35
CA ALA A 271 -19.31 15.69 -29.15
C ALA A 271 -17.85 16.07 -28.81
N THR A 272 -17.33 17.10 -29.48
CA THR A 272 -15.94 17.57 -29.41
C THR A 272 -15.49 17.86 -27.96
N VAL A 273 -16.37 18.38 -27.12
CA VAL A 273 -16.07 18.68 -25.71
C VAL A 273 -15.64 17.42 -24.93
N TYR A 274 -16.31 16.29 -25.15
CA TYR A 274 -15.92 15.02 -24.52
C TYR A 274 -14.60 14.48 -25.09
N GLN A 275 -14.41 14.61 -26.41
CA GLN A 275 -13.16 14.20 -27.06
C GLN A 275 -11.95 14.94 -26.49
N HIS A 276 -12.04 16.25 -26.34
CA HIS A 276 -10.96 17.07 -25.79
C HIS A 276 -10.69 16.70 -24.32
N GLN A 277 -11.72 16.60 -23.50
CA GLN A 277 -11.55 16.25 -22.08
C GLN A 277 -10.94 14.85 -21.88
N PHE A 278 -11.39 13.85 -22.61
CA PHE A 278 -10.78 12.51 -22.54
C PHE A 278 -9.35 12.49 -23.08
N ALA A 279 -9.02 13.30 -24.11
CA ALA A 279 -7.66 13.43 -24.59
C ALA A 279 -6.73 14.05 -23.53
N ASP A 280 -7.19 15.09 -22.82
CA ASP A 280 -6.42 15.72 -21.74
C ASP A 280 -6.20 14.77 -20.57
N LEU A 281 -7.23 14.04 -20.15
CA LEU A 281 -7.12 13.04 -19.08
C LEU A 281 -6.16 11.90 -19.46
N TYR A 282 -6.25 11.40 -20.69
CA TYR A 282 -5.35 10.38 -21.19
C TYR A 282 -3.89 10.83 -21.23
N THR A 283 -3.66 12.09 -21.65
CA THR A 283 -2.32 12.69 -21.65
C THR A 283 -1.73 12.79 -20.24
N LYS A 284 -2.54 13.19 -19.24
CA LYS A 284 -2.11 13.19 -17.83
C LYS A 284 -1.77 11.78 -17.33
N LEU A 285 -2.59 10.78 -17.68
CA LEU A 285 -2.34 9.39 -17.32
C LEU A 285 -1.01 8.91 -17.91
N CYS A 286 -0.78 9.12 -19.21
CA CYS A 286 0.47 8.74 -19.87
C CYS A 286 1.70 9.41 -19.23
N ALA A 287 1.59 10.67 -18.83
CA ALA A 287 2.66 11.37 -18.14
C ALA A 287 2.96 10.78 -16.76
N ALA A 288 1.90 10.39 -16.01
CA ALA A 288 2.06 9.73 -14.72
C ALA A 288 2.71 8.34 -14.86
N GLU A 289 2.32 7.57 -15.87
CA GLU A 289 2.92 6.27 -16.19
C GLU A 289 4.41 6.41 -16.56
N ALA A 290 4.75 7.36 -17.41
CA ALA A 290 6.13 7.60 -17.80
C ALA A 290 7.00 8.02 -16.61
N TYR A 291 6.47 8.89 -15.73
CA TYR A 291 7.16 9.30 -14.52
C TYR A 291 7.35 8.13 -13.54
N PHE A 292 6.35 7.30 -13.36
CA PHE A 292 6.45 6.08 -12.56
C PHE A 292 7.49 5.10 -13.15
N ALA A 293 7.46 4.87 -14.47
CA ALA A 293 8.39 3.97 -15.14
C ALA A 293 9.86 4.40 -14.99
N SER A 294 10.13 5.73 -14.92
CA SER A 294 11.49 6.26 -14.70
C SER A 294 12.06 5.95 -13.31
N CYS A 295 11.25 5.37 -12.41
CA CYS A 295 11.69 5.00 -11.07
C CYS A 295 12.80 3.93 -11.09
N LYS A 296 12.78 3.02 -12.07
CA LYS A 296 13.76 1.94 -12.18
C LYS A 296 15.19 2.44 -12.26
N ASP A 297 15.40 3.57 -12.94
CA ASP A 297 16.73 4.09 -13.26
C ASP A 297 17.28 5.04 -12.20
N ARG A 298 16.44 5.53 -11.27
CA ARG A 298 16.79 6.65 -10.38
C ARG A 298 16.55 6.41 -8.89
N MET A 299 16.00 5.27 -8.50
CA MET A 299 15.59 5.02 -7.11
C MET A 299 16.74 5.07 -6.10
N GLU A 300 17.94 4.68 -6.50
CA GLU A 300 19.09 4.61 -5.60
C GLU A 300 19.77 5.97 -5.43
N GLU A 301 19.69 6.83 -6.44
CA GLU A 301 20.38 8.10 -6.49
C GLU A 301 19.70 9.22 -5.68
N ASP A 302 18.36 9.20 -5.58
CA ASP A 302 17.59 10.27 -4.93
C ASP A 302 16.55 9.72 -3.93
N SER A 303 16.79 9.97 -2.65
CA SER A 303 15.89 9.54 -1.56
C SER A 303 14.48 10.16 -1.63
N LEU A 304 14.31 11.29 -2.36
CA LEU A 304 13.04 11.98 -2.52
C LEU A 304 12.29 11.59 -3.80
N PHE A 305 12.98 10.99 -4.76
CA PHE A 305 12.42 10.71 -6.07
C PHE A 305 11.14 9.86 -6.00
N VAL A 306 11.16 8.79 -5.21
CA VAL A 306 9.96 7.94 -5.01
C VAL A 306 8.82 8.72 -4.36
N SER A 307 9.13 9.60 -3.39
CA SER A 307 8.12 10.46 -2.76
C SER A 307 7.51 11.46 -3.76
N GLN A 308 8.31 12.00 -4.68
CA GLN A 308 7.83 12.89 -5.75
C GLN A 308 6.91 12.14 -6.72
N ILE A 309 7.26 10.91 -7.11
CA ILE A 309 6.41 10.05 -7.94
C ILE A 309 5.08 9.78 -7.24
N LYS A 310 5.11 9.40 -5.95
CA LYS A 310 3.90 9.17 -5.15
C LYS A 310 3.03 10.42 -5.08
N LEU A 311 3.62 11.57 -4.80
CA LEU A 311 2.89 12.84 -4.76
C LEU A 311 2.20 13.17 -6.08
N TYR A 312 2.88 12.95 -7.20
CA TYR A 312 2.34 13.24 -8.53
C TYR A 312 1.25 12.24 -8.94
N THR A 313 1.51 10.93 -8.81
CA THR A 313 0.57 9.89 -9.23
C THR A 313 -0.72 9.89 -8.42
N THR A 314 -0.65 10.15 -7.10
CA THR A 314 -1.85 10.28 -6.27
C THR A 314 -2.67 11.51 -6.64
N LYS A 315 -2.02 12.62 -6.97
CA LYS A 315 -2.71 13.83 -7.46
C LYS A 315 -3.43 13.55 -8.78
N VAL A 316 -2.76 12.90 -9.73
CA VAL A 316 -3.36 12.53 -11.02
C VAL A 316 -4.56 11.60 -10.83
N ALA A 317 -4.49 10.62 -9.92
CA ALA A 317 -5.60 9.72 -9.63
C ALA A 317 -6.83 10.47 -9.10
N ILE A 318 -6.63 11.46 -8.22
CA ILE A 318 -7.70 12.30 -7.72
C ILE A 318 -8.30 13.14 -8.86
N GLU A 319 -7.47 13.84 -9.63
CA GLU A 319 -7.92 14.71 -10.73
C GLU A 319 -8.71 13.92 -11.79
N ILE A 320 -8.20 12.76 -12.22
CA ILE A 320 -8.91 11.92 -13.20
C ILE A 320 -10.24 11.44 -12.64
N SER A 321 -10.27 10.96 -11.39
CA SER A 321 -11.51 10.47 -10.78
C SER A 321 -12.56 11.58 -10.62
N GLU A 322 -12.17 12.78 -10.18
CA GLU A 322 -13.03 13.95 -10.05
C GLU A 322 -13.61 14.36 -11.41
N GLU A 323 -12.77 14.44 -12.44
CA GLU A 323 -13.23 14.84 -13.79
C GLU A 323 -14.16 13.79 -14.42
N ILE A 324 -13.87 12.50 -14.25
CA ILE A 324 -14.76 11.44 -14.74
C ILE A 324 -16.12 11.51 -14.04
N ILE A 325 -16.17 11.70 -12.72
CA ILE A 325 -17.43 11.91 -11.99
C ILE A 325 -18.21 13.09 -12.56
N ARG A 326 -17.53 14.22 -12.80
CA ARG A 326 -18.15 15.42 -13.38
C ARG A 326 -18.71 15.17 -14.78
N LEU A 327 -18.01 14.39 -15.62
CA LEU A 327 -18.39 14.10 -17.00
C LEU A 327 -19.56 13.13 -17.10
N ILE A 328 -19.62 12.14 -16.21
CA ILE A 328 -20.67 11.11 -16.20
C ILE A 328 -21.92 11.60 -15.49
N GLY A 329 -21.77 12.44 -14.47
CA GLY A 329 -22.88 12.98 -13.68
C GLY A 329 -23.56 11.93 -12.79
N PRO A 330 -24.83 12.15 -12.38
CA PRO A 330 -25.53 11.31 -11.41
C PRO A 330 -25.93 9.92 -11.95
N LEU A 331 -25.71 9.63 -13.23
CA LEU A 331 -26.01 8.33 -13.83
C LEU A 331 -24.97 7.23 -13.46
N GLN A 332 -24.00 7.56 -12.63
CA GLN A 332 -22.93 6.68 -12.15
C GLN A 332 -23.39 5.50 -11.26
N THR A 333 -24.66 5.52 -10.81
CA THR A 333 -25.20 4.54 -9.85
C THR A 333 -25.70 3.25 -10.49
N LEU A 334 -25.59 3.10 -11.81
CA LEU A 334 -26.17 1.96 -12.55
C LEU A 334 -25.19 0.78 -12.71
N ASP A 335 -23.97 0.88 -12.20
CA ASP A 335 -22.95 -0.15 -12.35
C ASP A 335 -22.57 -0.81 -11.02
N ASP A 336 -22.07 -2.04 -11.09
CA ASP A 336 -21.62 -2.86 -9.95
C ASP A 336 -20.48 -2.20 -9.14
N ILE A 337 -19.65 -1.34 -9.77
CA ILE A 337 -18.62 -0.54 -9.10
C ILE A 337 -18.96 0.93 -9.29
N PRO A 338 -19.46 1.64 -8.26
CA PRO A 338 -19.75 3.07 -8.35
C PRO A 338 -18.50 3.89 -8.67
N ILE A 339 -18.62 4.84 -9.60
CA ILE A 339 -17.47 5.68 -10.04
C ILE A 339 -16.89 6.54 -8.91
N ASP A 340 -17.69 6.94 -7.93
CA ASP A 340 -17.26 7.71 -6.76
C ASP A 340 -16.30 6.94 -5.85
N ARG A 341 -16.31 5.60 -5.93
CA ARG A 341 -15.35 4.74 -5.23
C ARG A 341 -13.91 5.05 -5.63
N TYR A 342 -13.63 5.28 -6.92
CA TYR A 342 -12.29 5.62 -7.39
C TYR A 342 -11.76 6.89 -6.72
N LEU A 343 -12.59 7.91 -6.57
CA LEU A 343 -12.20 9.14 -5.88
C LEU A 343 -11.95 8.91 -4.39
N LYS A 344 -12.80 8.15 -3.72
CA LYS A 344 -12.65 7.81 -2.30
C LYS A 344 -11.36 7.02 -2.06
N ASP A 345 -11.08 6.05 -2.92
CA ASP A 345 -9.85 5.24 -2.87
C ASP A 345 -8.62 6.11 -3.14
N ALA A 346 -8.63 6.97 -4.16
CA ALA A 346 -7.53 7.88 -4.48
C ALA A 346 -7.20 8.84 -3.32
N LYS A 347 -8.24 9.43 -2.67
CA LYS A 347 -8.06 10.29 -1.48
C LYS A 347 -7.47 9.53 -0.30
N THR A 348 -7.83 8.27 -0.12
CA THR A 348 -7.26 7.43 0.95
C THR A 348 -5.81 7.05 0.66
N VAL A 349 -5.48 6.72 -0.59
CA VAL A 349 -4.10 6.43 -1.03
C VAL A 349 -3.20 7.65 -0.89
N GLU A 350 -3.72 8.86 -1.11
CA GLU A 350 -2.96 10.11 -0.91
C GLU A 350 -2.43 10.26 0.51
N ILE A 351 -3.22 9.87 1.51
CA ILE A 351 -2.83 9.99 2.93
C ILE A 351 -1.91 8.83 3.35
N TYR A 352 -2.10 7.64 2.77
CA TYR A 352 -1.38 6.43 3.11
C TYR A 352 0.11 6.56 2.78
N GLY A 353 1.00 6.00 3.62
CA GLY A 353 2.46 6.01 3.41
C GLY A 353 3.11 7.41 3.40
N LYS A 354 2.68 8.29 4.28
CA LYS A 354 2.89 9.75 4.42
C LYS A 354 1.98 10.57 3.52
N SER A 355 1.32 11.57 4.10
CA SER A 355 0.42 12.48 3.40
C SER A 355 1.16 13.34 2.36
N GLY A 356 0.42 13.84 1.37
CA GLY A 356 0.95 14.77 0.38
C GLY A 356 1.59 16.01 1.01
N ASP A 357 1.08 16.51 2.13
CA ASP A 357 1.64 17.67 2.83
C ASP A 357 2.97 17.36 3.51
N SER A 358 3.10 16.19 4.15
CA SER A 358 4.37 15.72 4.72
C SER A 358 5.44 15.56 3.63
N ILE A 359 5.06 15.01 2.47
CA ILE A 359 5.95 14.88 1.31
C ILE A 359 6.39 16.26 0.78
N ARG A 360 5.45 17.21 0.62
CA ARG A 360 5.75 18.58 0.17
C ARG A 360 6.73 19.30 1.11
N LYS A 361 6.52 19.21 2.43
CA LYS A 361 7.46 19.74 3.42
C LYS A 361 8.87 19.17 3.22
N ARG A 362 8.98 17.85 3.05
CA ARG A 362 10.27 17.19 2.86
C ARG A 362 10.96 17.61 1.58
N ILE A 363 10.23 17.77 0.48
CA ILE A 363 10.77 18.29 -0.79
C ILE A 363 11.22 19.74 -0.61
N ALA A 364 10.40 20.61 -0.01
CA ALA A 364 10.68 22.02 0.18
C ALA A 364 11.88 22.25 1.11
N ALA A 365 12.13 21.36 2.07
CA ALA A 365 13.29 21.45 2.98
C ALA A 365 14.65 21.50 2.27
N GLN A 366 14.75 21.02 1.02
CA GLN A 366 15.96 21.13 0.21
C GLN A 366 16.29 22.58 -0.16
N TRP A 367 15.27 23.42 -0.35
CA TRP A 367 15.43 24.81 -0.79
C TRP A 367 15.47 25.81 0.36
N ILE A 368 15.07 25.38 1.57
CA ILE A 368 15.04 26.25 2.76
C ILE A 368 16.38 26.23 3.51
N LYS A 369 17.18 25.16 3.32
CA LYS A 369 18.47 24.96 4.01
C LYS A 369 19.65 25.67 3.34
N GLU A 370 19.43 26.30 2.18
CA GLU A 370 20.35 27.20 1.50
C GLU A 370 20.10 28.67 1.92
#